data_376421192848451def16482a050f62ce
#
_entry.id   376421192848451def16482a050f62ce
#
_cell.length_a   1.000
_cell.length_b   1.000
_cell.length_c   1.000
_cell.angle_alpha   90.00
_cell.angle_beta   90.00
_cell.angle_gamma   90.00
#
_symmetry.space_group_name_H-M   'P 1'
#
loop_
_entity.id
_entity.type
_entity.pdbx_description
1 polymer ?
#
loop_
_entity_poly.entity_id
_entity_poly.type
_entity_poly.pdbx_seq_one_letter_code
_entity_poly.pdbx_strand_id
1 'polypeptide(L)'
;VGIIGSGPAGLSAAIYAKRANLSAVVIEKEYEGTGQIAESGQVDNYPGLPGISGYDLGENFREHAVKLGVSFMEQEVTEIKKEASSDFELVFADGSQVEAKTVIYAAGATPRRANIPGEQEYAGKGVSYCAICDGSFYRGKSVAVLGGGDTALDDAVYLADVAEKVYVIHRRKEFRGAAVTVAKLREKENVIFVLEHQVKEIIGEQKVTGVVLEDAAVIDVNGVFVAYGAVPQTDLLKKFAVLDDSGYVRAGETGETALEGLYVAGDARTKKLRQVVTAVSDGANAATAVAEYLK
;
A
#
# COMPACT_ATOMS: atom_id res chain seq x y z
N VAL A 1 -0.58 20.89 -12.90
CA VAL A 1 -0.34 19.92 -11.82
C VAL A 1 0.04 18.59 -12.40
N GLY A 2 1.24 18.08 -12.11
CA GLY A 2 1.63 16.70 -12.41
C GLY A 2 1.23 15.77 -11.27
N ILE A 3 0.46 14.71 -11.55
CA ILE A 3 0.05 13.72 -10.56
C ILE A 3 0.73 12.40 -10.94
N ILE A 4 1.65 11.93 -10.11
CA ILE A 4 2.44 10.72 -10.40
C ILE A 4 1.81 9.52 -9.67
N GLY A 5 1.28 8.59 -10.43
CA GLY A 5 0.55 7.41 -9.97
C GLY A 5 -0.96 7.55 -10.09
N SER A 6 -1.61 6.49 -10.58
CA SER A 6 -3.06 6.40 -10.83
C SER A 6 -3.80 5.48 -9.84
N GLY A 7 -3.20 5.20 -8.70
CA GLY A 7 -3.91 4.53 -7.59
C GLY A 7 -5.00 5.43 -6.98
N PRO A 8 -5.73 4.94 -5.95
CA PRO A 8 -6.83 5.67 -5.32
C PRO A 8 -6.49 7.10 -4.90
N ALA A 9 -5.26 7.35 -4.44
CA ALA A 9 -4.81 8.68 -4.05
C ALA A 9 -4.65 9.61 -5.25
N GLY A 10 -3.99 9.16 -6.32
CA GLY A 10 -3.78 9.95 -7.53
C GLY A 10 -5.08 10.24 -8.28
N LEU A 11 -5.96 9.25 -8.41
CA LEU A 11 -7.27 9.44 -9.03
C LEU A 11 -8.17 10.40 -8.23
N SER A 12 -8.16 10.29 -6.90
CA SER A 12 -8.85 11.27 -6.05
C SER A 12 -8.28 12.67 -6.21
N ALA A 13 -6.94 12.81 -6.21
CA ALA A 13 -6.29 14.10 -6.43
C ALA A 13 -6.68 14.70 -7.78
N ALA A 14 -6.70 13.90 -8.84
CA ALA A 14 -7.08 14.34 -10.18
C ALA A 14 -8.54 14.83 -10.25
N ILE A 15 -9.47 14.10 -9.62
CA ILE A 15 -10.88 14.50 -9.52
C ILE A 15 -11.01 15.85 -8.82
N TYR A 16 -10.36 16.05 -7.68
CA TYR A 16 -10.42 17.30 -6.92
C TYR A 16 -9.72 18.45 -7.64
N ALA A 17 -8.56 18.22 -8.25
CA ALA A 17 -7.87 19.21 -9.07
C ALA A 17 -8.75 19.68 -10.24
N LYS A 18 -9.41 18.74 -10.94
CA LYS A 18 -10.32 19.08 -12.04
C LYS A 18 -11.53 19.88 -11.57
N ARG A 19 -12.13 19.50 -10.41
CA ARG A 19 -13.24 20.25 -9.81
C ARG A 19 -12.83 21.64 -9.34
N ALA A 20 -11.56 21.85 -8.98
CA ALA A 20 -10.97 23.15 -8.69
C ALA A 20 -10.56 23.95 -9.94
N ASN A 21 -10.90 23.46 -11.16
CA ASN A 21 -10.56 24.04 -12.44
C ASN A 21 -9.04 24.17 -12.70
N LEU A 22 -8.27 23.26 -12.12
CA LEU A 22 -6.82 23.18 -12.38
C LEU A 22 -6.54 22.37 -13.64
N SER A 23 -5.49 22.77 -14.38
CA SER A 23 -4.89 21.93 -15.42
C SER A 23 -4.07 20.84 -14.72
N ALA A 24 -4.54 19.60 -14.80
CA ALA A 24 -3.90 18.45 -14.16
C ALA A 24 -3.79 17.27 -15.14
N VAL A 25 -2.67 16.52 -15.03
CA VAL A 25 -2.43 15.29 -15.78
C VAL A 25 -2.01 14.19 -14.79
N VAL A 26 -2.63 13.02 -14.92
CA VAL A 26 -2.21 11.81 -14.21
C VAL A 26 -1.19 11.09 -15.09
N ILE A 27 -0.04 10.79 -14.50
CA ILE A 27 1.08 10.12 -15.17
C ILE A 27 1.23 8.74 -14.56
N GLU A 28 1.08 7.71 -15.37
CA GLU A 28 1.18 6.32 -14.96
C GLU A 28 1.92 5.51 -16.04
N LYS A 29 2.76 4.59 -15.62
CA LYS A 29 3.54 3.75 -16.53
C LYS A 29 2.71 2.67 -17.24
N GLU A 30 1.60 2.27 -16.65
CA GLU A 30 0.69 1.25 -17.18
C GLU A 30 -0.65 1.88 -17.55
N TYR A 31 -1.12 1.65 -18.77
CA TYR A 31 -2.31 2.29 -19.33
C TYR A 31 -3.57 2.13 -18.45
N GLU A 32 -3.80 0.94 -17.94
CA GLU A 32 -4.96 0.62 -17.09
C GLU A 32 -4.59 0.55 -15.60
N GLY A 33 -3.44 1.12 -15.21
CA GLY A 33 -3.01 1.11 -13.83
C GLY A 33 -4.02 1.81 -12.91
N THR A 34 -4.44 1.13 -11.86
CA THR A 34 -5.26 1.68 -10.77
C THR A 34 -4.61 1.44 -9.41
N GLY A 35 -3.30 1.09 -9.44
CA GLY A 35 -2.49 0.81 -8.28
C GLY A 35 -2.78 -0.56 -7.65
N GLN A 36 -2.23 -0.80 -6.48
CA GLN A 36 -2.33 -2.09 -5.77
C GLN A 36 -3.76 -2.56 -5.48
N ILE A 37 -4.73 -1.66 -5.50
CA ILE A 37 -6.12 -2.04 -5.25
C ILE A 37 -6.61 -3.10 -6.25
N ALA A 38 -6.13 -3.07 -7.48
CA ALA A 38 -6.51 -4.04 -8.52
C ALA A 38 -6.16 -5.50 -8.18
N GLU A 39 -5.16 -5.73 -7.30
CA GLU A 39 -4.77 -7.06 -6.85
C GLU A 39 -5.70 -7.64 -5.77
N SER A 40 -6.60 -6.82 -5.19
CA SER A 40 -7.51 -7.26 -4.13
C SER A 40 -8.71 -7.98 -4.72
N GLY A 41 -8.92 -9.26 -4.35
CA GLY A 41 -10.06 -10.04 -4.83
C GLY A 41 -11.42 -9.49 -4.36
N GLN A 42 -11.46 -8.89 -3.16
CA GLN A 42 -12.66 -8.32 -2.56
C GLN A 42 -12.31 -7.19 -1.59
N VAL A 43 -13.07 -6.11 -1.61
CA VAL A 43 -12.94 -4.94 -0.74
C VAL A 43 -14.24 -4.74 0.02
N ASP A 44 -14.20 -4.94 1.36
CA ASP A 44 -15.36 -4.83 2.25
C ASP A 44 -15.33 -3.58 3.13
N ASN A 45 -14.23 -2.86 3.14
CA ASN A 45 -13.99 -1.72 4.02
C ASN A 45 -13.99 -0.36 3.31
N TYR A 46 -14.50 -0.31 2.07
CA TYR A 46 -14.75 0.96 1.38
C TYR A 46 -16.24 1.32 1.47
N PRO A 47 -16.62 2.41 2.17
CA PRO A 47 -18.02 2.76 2.41
C PRO A 47 -18.82 2.94 1.13
N GLY A 48 -19.99 2.33 1.07
CA GLY A 48 -20.91 2.42 -0.06
C GLY A 48 -20.74 1.34 -1.14
N LEU A 49 -19.63 0.59 -1.14
CA LEU A 49 -19.35 -0.45 -2.14
C LEU A 49 -18.84 -1.75 -1.48
N PRO A 50 -19.59 -2.37 -0.55
CA PRO A 50 -19.15 -3.59 0.12
C PRO A 50 -19.11 -4.75 -0.88
N GLY A 51 -18.06 -5.57 -0.79
CA GLY A 51 -17.89 -6.78 -1.60
C GLY A 51 -17.43 -6.54 -3.04
N ILE A 52 -17.14 -5.31 -3.44
CA ILE A 52 -16.62 -5.01 -4.77
C ILE A 52 -15.20 -5.60 -4.93
N SER A 53 -14.86 -6.06 -6.14
CA SER A 53 -13.47 -6.42 -6.41
C SER A 53 -12.58 -5.17 -6.40
N GLY A 54 -11.30 -5.34 -6.05
CA GLY A 54 -10.37 -4.21 -6.09
C GLY A 54 -10.17 -3.68 -7.51
N TYR A 55 -10.21 -4.55 -8.51
CA TYR A 55 -10.17 -4.17 -9.92
C TYR A 55 -11.34 -3.26 -10.28
N ASP A 56 -12.59 -3.69 -10.02
CA ASP A 56 -13.78 -2.89 -10.34
C ASP A 56 -13.82 -1.58 -9.56
N LEU A 57 -13.33 -1.56 -8.32
CA LEU A 57 -13.24 -0.34 -7.53
C LEU A 57 -12.24 0.64 -8.14
N GLY A 58 -11.08 0.15 -8.58
CA GLY A 58 -10.08 0.95 -9.28
C GLY A 58 -10.61 1.53 -10.58
N GLU A 59 -11.29 0.69 -11.39
CA GLU A 59 -11.93 1.13 -12.63
C GLU A 59 -13.02 2.17 -12.39
N ASN A 60 -13.84 2.03 -11.35
CA ASN A 60 -14.83 3.03 -10.98
C ASN A 60 -14.19 4.40 -10.66
N PHE A 61 -13.04 4.42 -9.99
CA PHE A 61 -12.31 5.67 -9.73
C PHE A 61 -11.76 6.27 -11.02
N ARG A 62 -11.19 5.44 -11.89
CA ARG A 62 -10.64 5.85 -13.19
C ARG A 62 -11.73 6.41 -14.11
N GLU A 63 -12.85 5.68 -14.25
CA GLU A 63 -13.99 6.16 -15.04
C GLU A 63 -14.54 7.50 -14.53
N HIS A 64 -14.61 7.69 -13.21
CA HIS A 64 -15.04 8.96 -12.64
C HIS A 64 -14.11 10.10 -13.07
N ALA A 65 -12.79 9.89 -12.98
CA ALA A 65 -11.80 10.87 -13.42
C ALA A 65 -11.92 11.18 -14.94
N VAL A 66 -12.08 10.14 -15.77
CA VAL A 66 -12.29 10.28 -17.22
C VAL A 66 -13.57 11.07 -17.54
N LYS A 67 -14.68 10.77 -16.89
CA LYS A 67 -15.96 11.50 -17.05
C LYS A 67 -15.86 12.98 -16.71
N LEU A 68 -14.95 13.37 -15.83
CA LEU A 68 -14.64 14.78 -15.52
C LEU A 68 -13.64 15.42 -16.49
N GLY A 69 -13.14 14.67 -17.47
CA GLY A 69 -12.16 15.15 -18.43
C GLY A 69 -10.74 15.30 -17.87
N VAL A 70 -10.36 14.43 -16.91
CA VAL A 70 -8.97 14.32 -16.46
C VAL A 70 -8.11 13.78 -17.62
N SER A 71 -6.95 14.38 -17.83
CA SER A 71 -5.96 13.88 -18.80
C SER A 71 -5.08 12.83 -18.19
N PHE A 72 -4.79 11.77 -18.94
CA PHE A 72 -3.86 10.70 -18.57
C PHE A 72 -2.69 10.67 -19.55
N MET A 73 -1.51 10.36 -19.02
CA MET A 73 -0.29 10.18 -19.79
C MET A 73 0.33 8.84 -19.41
N GLU A 74 0.43 7.94 -20.39
CA GLU A 74 1.10 6.65 -20.21
C GLU A 74 2.60 6.84 -20.39
N GLN A 75 3.30 7.10 -19.29
CA GLN A 75 4.72 7.34 -19.25
C GLN A 75 5.30 6.95 -17.87
N GLU A 76 6.50 6.40 -17.86
CA GLU A 76 7.26 6.16 -16.64
C GLU A 76 8.12 7.39 -16.30
N VAL A 77 7.83 8.03 -15.17
CA VAL A 77 8.69 9.10 -14.64
C VAL A 77 9.96 8.47 -14.08
N THR A 78 11.11 8.82 -14.64
CA THR A 78 12.42 8.33 -14.22
C THR A 78 13.21 9.35 -13.39
N GLU A 79 12.87 10.64 -13.52
CA GLU A 79 13.48 11.70 -12.74
C GLU A 79 12.49 12.86 -12.53
N ILE A 80 12.57 13.47 -11.35
CA ILE A 80 11.91 14.74 -11.02
C ILE A 80 13.01 15.78 -10.80
N LYS A 81 13.04 16.85 -11.57
CA LYS A 81 13.98 17.96 -11.36
C LYS A 81 13.24 19.17 -10.81
N LYS A 82 13.91 19.92 -9.93
CA LYS A 82 13.41 21.16 -9.35
C LYS A 82 14.61 22.06 -9.04
N GLU A 83 14.69 23.20 -9.68
CA GLU A 83 15.64 24.27 -9.36
C GLU A 83 14.95 25.35 -8.50
N ALA A 84 15.72 26.17 -7.83
CA ALA A 84 15.25 27.04 -6.73
C ALA A 84 14.12 28.04 -7.09
N SER A 85 13.86 28.32 -8.34
CA SER A 85 12.80 29.27 -8.77
C SER A 85 12.09 28.80 -10.03
N SER A 86 12.28 27.53 -10.45
CA SER A 86 11.66 26.97 -11.65
C SER A 86 10.43 26.13 -11.30
N ASP A 87 9.65 25.81 -12.31
CA ASP A 87 8.65 24.72 -12.27
C ASP A 87 9.37 23.37 -12.12
N PHE A 88 8.62 22.32 -11.78
CA PHE A 88 9.13 20.94 -11.81
C PHE A 88 9.27 20.48 -13.26
N GLU A 89 10.36 19.79 -13.54
CA GLU A 89 10.56 19.05 -14.79
C GLU A 89 10.46 17.54 -14.50
N LEU A 90 9.46 16.88 -15.09
CA LEU A 90 9.25 15.45 -15.00
C LEU A 90 9.84 14.80 -16.24
N VAL A 91 10.89 14.01 -16.07
CA VAL A 91 11.59 13.31 -17.15
C VAL A 91 11.08 11.89 -17.25
N PHE A 92 10.81 11.44 -18.48
CA PHE A 92 10.27 10.10 -18.76
C PHE A 92 11.33 9.12 -19.24
N ALA A 93 11.00 7.84 -19.24
CA ALA A 93 11.90 6.78 -19.68
C ALA A 93 12.34 6.89 -21.14
N ASP A 94 11.53 7.51 -22.01
CA ASP A 94 11.85 7.76 -23.42
C ASP A 94 12.72 9.04 -23.64
N GLY A 95 13.07 9.73 -22.55
CA GLY A 95 13.85 10.97 -22.57
C GLY A 95 13.03 12.22 -22.82
N SER A 96 11.73 12.12 -23.08
CA SER A 96 10.84 13.29 -23.14
C SER A 96 10.59 13.85 -21.75
N GLN A 97 10.05 15.07 -21.65
CA GLN A 97 9.81 15.74 -20.37
C GLN A 97 8.57 16.62 -20.42
N VAL A 98 8.00 16.89 -19.25
CA VAL A 98 6.90 17.82 -19.06
C VAL A 98 7.15 18.73 -17.87
N GLU A 99 6.77 20.01 -18.00
CA GLU A 99 6.84 20.97 -16.90
C GLU A 99 5.54 20.97 -16.08
N ALA A 100 5.67 21.12 -14.76
CA ALA A 100 4.56 21.24 -13.84
C ALA A 100 4.86 22.23 -12.72
N LYS A 101 3.97 23.20 -12.47
CA LYS A 101 4.11 24.14 -11.34
C LYS A 101 4.11 23.42 -10.01
N THR A 102 3.32 22.39 -9.88
CA THR A 102 3.20 21.56 -8.68
C THR A 102 3.16 20.09 -9.05
N VAL A 103 3.64 19.24 -8.13
CA VAL A 103 3.59 17.78 -8.26
C VAL A 103 2.86 17.19 -7.06
N ILE A 104 1.90 16.29 -7.32
CA ILE A 104 1.30 15.41 -6.32
C ILE A 104 1.89 14.01 -6.53
N TYR A 105 2.74 13.57 -5.60
CA TYR A 105 3.37 12.26 -5.66
C TYR A 105 2.47 11.22 -5.00
N ALA A 106 1.93 10.30 -5.78
CA ALA A 106 0.94 9.31 -5.36
C ALA A 106 1.33 7.86 -5.75
N ALA A 107 2.65 7.58 -5.81
CA ALA A 107 3.19 6.30 -6.28
C ALA A 107 3.00 5.13 -5.30
N GLY A 108 2.49 5.39 -4.08
CA GLY A 108 2.12 4.36 -3.12
C GLY A 108 3.31 3.65 -2.46
N ALA A 109 3.05 2.42 -1.98
CA ALA A 109 4.03 1.54 -1.35
C ALA A 109 3.71 0.10 -1.74
N THR A 110 4.70 -0.76 -1.88
CA THR A 110 4.53 -2.18 -2.20
C THR A 110 4.84 -3.07 -0.99
N PRO A 111 4.06 -4.13 -0.72
CA PRO A 111 4.39 -5.07 0.33
C PRO A 111 5.69 -5.81 0.02
N ARG A 112 6.47 -6.07 1.07
CA ARG A 112 7.63 -6.95 0.95
C ARG A 112 7.16 -8.39 0.83
N ARG A 113 7.54 -9.06 -0.25
CA ARG A 113 7.22 -10.46 -0.50
C ARG A 113 8.17 -11.38 0.28
N ALA A 114 7.70 -12.59 0.59
CA ALA A 114 8.53 -13.64 1.18
C ALA A 114 9.42 -14.29 0.12
N ASN A 115 8.99 -14.27 -1.15
CA ASN A 115 9.64 -14.91 -2.30
C ASN A 115 9.83 -16.42 -2.10
N ILE A 116 8.79 -17.08 -1.61
CA ILE A 116 8.75 -18.53 -1.40
C ILE A 116 7.74 -19.19 -2.35
N PRO A 117 7.92 -20.48 -2.70
CA PRO A 117 6.95 -21.23 -3.50
C PRO A 117 5.54 -21.13 -2.92
N GLY A 118 4.54 -21.02 -3.81
CA GLY A 118 3.14 -20.88 -3.44
C GLY A 118 2.69 -19.44 -3.12
N GLU A 119 3.60 -18.51 -2.78
CA GLU A 119 3.22 -17.15 -2.40
C GLU A 119 2.44 -16.43 -3.52
N GLN A 120 2.95 -16.45 -4.74
CA GLN A 120 2.32 -15.80 -5.88
C GLN A 120 1.11 -16.58 -6.40
N GLU A 121 1.17 -17.90 -6.39
CA GLU A 121 0.10 -18.79 -6.85
C GLU A 121 -1.19 -18.62 -6.04
N TYR A 122 -1.02 -18.46 -4.71
CA TYR A 122 -2.13 -18.30 -3.78
C TYR A 122 -2.39 -16.84 -3.37
N ALA A 123 -1.80 -15.85 -4.03
CA ALA A 123 -2.12 -14.44 -3.82
C ALA A 123 -3.62 -14.20 -4.07
N GLY A 124 -4.34 -13.63 -3.09
CA GLY A 124 -5.79 -13.48 -3.12
C GLY A 124 -6.59 -14.79 -2.96
N LYS A 125 -5.91 -15.94 -2.88
CA LYS A 125 -6.52 -17.27 -2.66
C LYS A 125 -6.10 -17.88 -1.33
N GLY A 126 -5.77 -17.05 -0.37
CA GLY A 126 -5.32 -17.45 0.96
C GLY A 126 -4.01 -16.79 1.38
N VAL A 127 -3.21 -16.25 0.47
CA VAL A 127 -2.08 -15.37 0.79
C VAL A 127 -2.53 -13.92 0.75
N SER A 128 -2.22 -13.18 1.81
CA SER A 128 -2.52 -11.77 1.98
C SER A 128 -1.30 -11.01 2.52
N TYR A 129 -1.27 -9.69 2.27
CA TYR A 129 -0.27 -8.75 2.79
C TYR A 129 -0.88 -7.70 3.72
N CYS A 130 -2.19 -7.83 4.04
CA CYS A 130 -2.93 -6.84 4.83
C CYS A 130 -3.95 -7.54 5.75
N ALA A 131 -3.64 -7.68 7.02
CA ALA A 131 -4.55 -8.30 7.99
C ALA A 131 -5.85 -7.51 8.17
N ILE A 132 -5.77 -6.17 8.21
CA ILE A 132 -6.95 -5.30 8.35
C ILE A 132 -7.87 -5.40 7.12
N CYS A 133 -7.31 -5.65 5.92
CA CYS A 133 -8.09 -5.80 4.70
C CYS A 133 -8.85 -7.13 4.69
N ASP A 134 -8.13 -8.23 4.89
CA ASP A 134 -8.58 -9.59 4.56
C ASP A 134 -8.89 -10.45 5.79
N GLY A 135 -8.48 -10.00 6.99
CA GLY A 135 -8.58 -10.83 8.19
C GLY A 135 -10.01 -11.26 8.52
N SER A 136 -11.01 -10.43 8.20
CA SER A 136 -12.43 -10.76 8.41
C SER A 136 -12.89 -12.05 7.71
N PHE A 137 -12.27 -12.42 6.57
CA PHE A 137 -12.57 -13.63 5.82
C PHE A 137 -12.09 -14.91 6.53
N TYR A 138 -11.27 -14.77 7.57
CA TYR A 138 -10.69 -15.86 8.34
C TYR A 138 -11.34 -16.06 9.71
N ARG A 139 -12.52 -15.52 9.91
CA ARG A 139 -13.29 -15.75 11.14
C ARG A 139 -13.55 -17.25 11.34
N GLY A 140 -13.13 -17.76 12.52
CA GLY A 140 -13.24 -19.18 12.88
C GLY A 140 -12.33 -20.11 12.07
N LYS A 141 -11.25 -19.59 11.49
CA LYS A 141 -10.25 -20.35 10.72
C LYS A 141 -8.87 -20.16 11.33
N SER A 142 -7.94 -21.05 10.97
CA SER A 142 -6.54 -20.94 11.36
C SER A 142 -5.76 -20.14 10.33
N VAL A 143 -4.86 -19.27 10.79
CA VAL A 143 -4.01 -18.44 9.92
C VAL A 143 -2.55 -18.45 10.39
N ALA A 144 -1.62 -18.22 9.45
CA ALA A 144 -0.23 -17.96 9.74
C ALA A 144 0.11 -16.49 9.48
N VAL A 145 0.91 -15.88 10.37
CA VAL A 145 1.49 -14.56 10.20
C VAL A 145 3.00 -14.73 10.07
N LEU A 146 3.56 -14.34 8.94
CA LEU A 146 5.00 -14.44 8.68
C LEU A 146 5.68 -13.11 9.01
N GLY A 147 6.52 -13.10 10.04
CA GLY A 147 7.26 -11.91 10.42
C GLY A 147 7.54 -11.81 11.91
N GLY A 148 8.25 -10.73 12.30
CA GLY A 148 8.62 -10.52 13.70
C GLY A 148 8.96 -9.06 14.01
N GLY A 149 8.56 -8.14 13.15
CA GLY A 149 8.55 -6.68 13.38
C GLY A 149 7.18 -6.21 13.84
N ASP A 150 7.05 -4.90 14.06
CA ASP A 150 5.79 -4.30 14.52
C ASP A 150 4.60 -4.63 13.62
N THR A 151 4.75 -4.57 12.30
CA THR A 151 3.68 -4.95 11.36
C THR A 151 3.15 -6.35 11.63
N ALA A 152 4.04 -7.34 11.80
CA ALA A 152 3.62 -8.73 12.02
C ALA A 152 2.95 -8.92 13.40
N LEU A 153 3.42 -8.21 14.41
CA LEU A 153 2.82 -8.27 15.74
C LEU A 153 1.46 -7.59 15.78
N ASP A 154 1.31 -6.43 15.14
CA ASP A 154 0.04 -5.71 15.06
C ASP A 154 -1.00 -6.50 14.24
N ASP A 155 -0.58 -7.08 13.12
CA ASP A 155 -1.40 -7.98 12.31
C ASP A 155 -1.85 -9.21 13.12
N ALA A 156 -0.93 -9.81 13.89
CA ALA A 156 -1.25 -10.95 14.74
C ALA A 156 -2.22 -10.58 15.87
N VAL A 157 -2.12 -9.39 16.48
CA VAL A 157 -3.08 -8.91 17.48
C VAL A 157 -4.47 -8.80 16.88
N TYR A 158 -4.58 -8.16 15.70
CA TYR A 158 -5.86 -8.04 15.01
C TYR A 158 -6.44 -9.40 14.63
N LEU A 159 -5.63 -10.29 14.05
CA LEU A 159 -6.08 -11.63 13.65
C LEU A 159 -6.46 -12.51 14.84
N ALA A 160 -5.83 -12.34 15.99
CA ALA A 160 -6.18 -13.07 17.21
C ALA A 160 -7.58 -12.73 17.75
N ASP A 161 -8.14 -11.55 17.39
CA ASP A 161 -9.51 -11.19 17.73
C ASP A 161 -10.55 -11.72 16.71
N VAL A 162 -10.09 -12.24 15.57
CA VAL A 162 -10.94 -12.66 14.45
C VAL A 162 -10.85 -14.16 14.17
N ALA A 163 -9.62 -14.68 14.08
CA ALA A 163 -9.33 -16.06 13.69
C ALA A 163 -9.47 -17.04 14.87
N GLU A 164 -9.69 -18.32 14.58
CA GLU A 164 -9.68 -19.39 15.59
C GLU A 164 -8.27 -19.62 16.17
N LYS A 165 -7.25 -19.66 15.30
CA LYS A 165 -5.85 -19.82 15.68
C LYS A 165 -4.95 -18.93 14.82
N VAL A 166 -3.92 -18.37 15.45
CA VAL A 166 -2.92 -17.54 14.78
C VAL A 166 -1.53 -18.11 15.06
N TYR A 167 -0.87 -18.61 14.01
CA TYR A 167 0.52 -19.07 14.10
C TYR A 167 1.43 -17.91 13.72
N VAL A 168 2.20 -17.36 14.66
CA VAL A 168 3.21 -16.34 14.41
C VAL A 168 4.54 -17.00 14.13
N ILE A 169 4.94 -17.05 12.86
CA ILE A 169 6.14 -17.75 12.39
C ILE A 169 7.27 -16.74 12.22
N HIS A 170 8.35 -16.92 12.99
CA HIS A 170 9.49 -16.03 12.98
C HIS A 170 10.82 -16.78 13.04
N ARG A 171 11.77 -16.38 12.15
CA ARG A 171 13.08 -17.03 11.99
C ARG A 171 14.04 -16.86 13.18
N ARG A 172 13.73 -16.00 14.14
CA ARG A 172 14.57 -15.72 15.31
C ARG A 172 13.83 -16.08 16.57
N LYS A 173 14.59 -16.25 17.68
CA LYS A 173 14.04 -16.46 19.01
C LYS A 173 13.34 -15.20 19.55
N GLU A 174 13.85 -14.02 19.18
CA GLU A 174 13.37 -12.75 19.70
C GLU A 174 12.74 -11.91 18.58
N PHE A 175 11.62 -11.25 18.90
CA PHE A 175 10.95 -10.30 18.04
C PHE A 175 11.70 -8.96 17.98
N ARG A 176 11.61 -8.27 16.85
CA ARG A 176 12.12 -6.90 16.71
C ARG A 176 11.06 -5.84 17.03
N GLY A 177 9.80 -6.22 17.01
CA GLY A 177 8.70 -5.32 17.32
C GLY A 177 8.55 -5.08 18.82
N ALA A 178 7.63 -4.20 19.20
CA ALA A 178 7.46 -3.69 20.55
C ALA A 178 7.17 -4.81 21.57
N ALA A 179 7.92 -4.84 22.67
CA ALA A 179 7.77 -5.84 23.71
C ALA A 179 6.36 -5.85 24.34
N VAL A 180 5.69 -4.70 24.39
CA VAL A 180 4.32 -4.59 24.90
C VAL A 180 3.32 -5.34 23.99
N THR A 181 3.52 -5.34 22.67
CA THR A 181 2.68 -6.07 21.72
C THR A 181 2.93 -7.58 21.85
N VAL A 182 4.19 -7.98 22.01
CA VAL A 182 4.54 -9.40 22.28
C VAL A 182 3.87 -9.90 23.57
N ALA A 183 3.88 -9.09 24.65
CA ALA A 183 3.24 -9.44 25.90
C ALA A 183 1.73 -9.66 25.71
N LYS A 184 1.04 -8.76 25.01
CA LYS A 184 -0.39 -8.91 24.67
C LYS A 184 -0.69 -10.19 23.90
N LEU A 185 0.16 -10.55 22.94
CA LEU A 185 -0.02 -11.77 22.14
C LEU A 185 0.20 -13.04 23.00
N ARG A 186 1.09 -12.99 23.98
CA ARG A 186 1.31 -14.11 24.92
C ARG A 186 0.14 -14.39 25.85
N GLU A 187 -0.73 -13.40 26.08
CA GLU A 187 -1.95 -13.55 26.87
C GLU A 187 -3.12 -14.15 26.07
N LYS A 188 -2.98 -14.25 24.74
CA LYS A 188 -4.00 -14.82 23.86
C LYS A 188 -3.86 -16.33 23.74
N GLU A 189 -4.87 -17.09 24.16
CA GLU A 189 -4.87 -18.56 24.14
C GLU A 189 -4.83 -19.16 22.72
N ASN A 190 -5.29 -18.39 21.72
CA ASN A 190 -5.34 -18.79 20.32
C ASN A 190 -4.11 -18.38 19.51
N VAL A 191 -3.07 -17.80 20.13
CA VAL A 191 -1.82 -17.43 19.47
C VAL A 191 -0.73 -18.45 19.76
N ILE A 192 -0.12 -18.98 18.73
CA ILE A 192 0.95 -19.97 18.79
C ILE A 192 2.20 -19.37 18.15
N PHE A 193 3.27 -19.23 18.94
CA PHE A 193 4.55 -18.76 18.43
C PHE A 193 5.38 -19.93 17.89
N VAL A 194 5.72 -19.85 16.62
CA VAL A 194 6.62 -20.78 15.91
C VAL A 194 7.92 -20.02 15.66
N LEU A 195 8.79 -20.03 16.66
CA LEU A 195 10.05 -19.29 16.65
C LEU A 195 11.20 -20.15 16.12
N GLU A 196 12.25 -19.49 15.62
CA GLU A 196 13.44 -20.13 15.04
C GLU A 196 13.12 -21.00 13.82
N HIS A 197 11.98 -20.70 13.15
CA HIS A 197 11.54 -21.38 11.94
C HIS A 197 11.24 -20.38 10.82
N GLN A 198 11.41 -20.82 9.59
CA GLN A 198 11.00 -20.12 8.40
C GLN A 198 10.05 -21.00 7.58
N VAL A 199 9.13 -20.36 6.89
CA VAL A 199 8.30 -21.05 5.90
C VAL A 199 9.12 -21.26 4.63
N LYS A 200 9.19 -22.50 4.21
CA LYS A 200 9.85 -22.93 2.98
C LYS A 200 8.91 -22.83 1.79
N GLU A 201 7.61 -23.13 2.00
CA GLU A 201 6.61 -23.23 0.95
C GLU A 201 5.22 -23.02 1.53
N ILE A 202 4.34 -22.40 0.75
CA ILE A 202 2.89 -22.31 1.00
C ILE A 202 2.23 -23.36 0.12
N ILE A 203 1.41 -24.21 0.71
CA ILE A 203 0.76 -25.31 0.02
C ILE A 203 -0.76 -25.16 -0.03
N GLY A 204 -1.35 -25.71 -1.07
CA GLY A 204 -2.80 -25.69 -1.27
C GLY A 204 -3.21 -26.42 -2.54
N GLU A 205 -4.50 -26.40 -2.84
CA GLU A 205 -5.07 -26.84 -4.12
C GLU A 205 -5.65 -25.63 -4.87
N GLN A 206 -6.89 -25.26 -4.61
CA GLN A 206 -7.52 -24.03 -5.12
C GLN A 206 -7.27 -22.82 -4.24
N LYS A 207 -7.00 -23.07 -2.94
CA LYS A 207 -6.70 -22.09 -1.88
C LYS A 207 -5.64 -22.66 -0.97
N VAL A 208 -5.05 -21.80 -0.15
CA VAL A 208 -4.11 -22.21 0.90
C VAL A 208 -4.74 -23.26 1.81
N THR A 209 -4.00 -24.35 2.06
CA THR A 209 -4.33 -25.40 3.02
C THR A 209 -3.28 -25.52 4.13
N GLY A 210 -2.08 -24.99 3.92
CA GLY A 210 -1.01 -25.05 4.91
C GLY A 210 0.27 -24.35 4.51
N VAL A 211 1.24 -24.41 5.41
CA VAL A 211 2.62 -24.00 5.18
C VAL A 211 3.57 -25.13 5.56
N VAL A 212 4.66 -25.27 4.81
CA VAL A 212 5.75 -26.18 5.10
C VAL A 212 6.91 -25.38 5.66
N LEU A 213 7.44 -25.79 6.81
CA LEU A 213 8.61 -25.20 7.43
C LEU A 213 9.92 -25.77 6.86
N GLU A 214 11.07 -25.13 7.15
CA GLU A 214 12.38 -25.59 6.67
C GLU A 214 12.76 -26.99 7.19
N ASP A 215 12.29 -27.37 8.37
CA ASP A 215 12.46 -28.71 8.96
C ASP A 215 11.47 -29.76 8.44
N ALA A 216 10.71 -29.41 7.41
CA ALA A 216 9.65 -30.20 6.80
C ALA A 216 8.37 -30.40 7.67
N ALA A 217 8.25 -29.74 8.81
CA ALA A 217 6.99 -29.72 9.54
C ALA A 217 5.91 -28.98 8.76
N VAL A 218 4.68 -29.49 8.81
CA VAL A 218 3.52 -28.88 8.13
C VAL A 218 2.61 -28.27 9.19
N ILE A 219 2.14 -27.05 8.95
CA ILE A 219 1.13 -26.38 9.76
C ILE A 219 -0.09 -26.13 8.87
N ASP A 220 -1.21 -26.74 9.24
CA ASP A 220 -2.48 -26.55 8.54
C ASP A 220 -3.06 -25.18 8.85
N VAL A 221 -3.23 -24.35 7.82
CA VAL A 221 -3.83 -23.02 7.90
C VAL A 221 -4.66 -22.73 6.67
N ASN A 222 -5.68 -21.89 6.83
CA ASN A 222 -6.55 -21.44 5.76
C ASN A 222 -6.09 -20.14 5.09
N GLY A 223 -5.14 -19.43 5.73
CA GLY A 223 -4.59 -18.21 5.22
C GLY A 223 -3.20 -17.92 5.75
N VAL A 224 -2.42 -17.20 4.95
CA VAL A 224 -1.05 -16.78 5.26
C VAL A 224 -0.94 -15.28 5.06
N PHE A 225 -0.59 -14.56 6.13
CA PHE A 225 -0.34 -13.13 6.11
C PHE A 225 1.16 -12.87 6.07
N VAL A 226 1.65 -12.38 4.93
CA VAL A 226 3.08 -12.03 4.78
C VAL A 226 3.29 -10.62 5.31
N ALA A 227 3.74 -10.52 6.56
CA ALA A 227 3.81 -9.29 7.33
C ALA A 227 5.26 -8.77 7.48
N TYR A 228 5.99 -8.69 6.35
CA TYR A 228 7.37 -8.20 6.32
C TYR A 228 7.47 -6.69 6.20
N GLY A 229 6.33 -5.98 6.23
CA GLY A 229 6.21 -4.54 6.04
C GLY A 229 6.10 -4.15 4.57
N ALA A 230 6.03 -2.84 4.30
CA ALA A 230 5.96 -2.29 2.96
C ALA A 230 7.20 -1.46 2.62
N VAL A 231 7.43 -1.26 1.32
CA VAL A 231 8.46 -0.38 0.78
C VAL A 231 7.75 0.76 0.05
N PRO A 232 7.87 2.00 0.53
CA PRO A 232 7.32 3.13 -0.18
C PRO A 232 8.05 3.31 -1.52
N GLN A 233 7.28 3.62 -2.57
CA GLN A 233 7.82 3.87 -3.90
C GLN A 233 8.26 5.34 -3.99
N THR A 234 9.39 5.68 -3.38
CA THR A 234 9.87 7.07 -3.19
C THR A 234 11.27 7.32 -3.72
N ASP A 235 11.79 6.43 -4.56
CA ASP A 235 13.15 6.52 -5.10
C ASP A 235 13.40 7.84 -5.83
N LEU A 236 12.44 8.34 -6.56
CA LEU A 236 12.50 9.62 -7.27
C LEU A 236 12.65 10.84 -6.36
N LEU A 237 12.31 10.69 -5.07
CA LEU A 237 12.34 11.78 -4.09
C LEU A 237 13.56 11.78 -3.19
N LYS A 238 14.46 10.79 -3.28
CA LYS A 238 15.63 10.65 -2.39
C LYS A 238 16.52 11.88 -2.34
N LYS A 239 16.66 12.58 -3.46
CA LYS A 239 17.53 13.77 -3.56
C LYS A 239 16.96 15.03 -2.89
N PHE A 240 15.69 15.06 -2.53
CA PHE A 240 15.01 16.25 -2.03
C PHE A 240 14.95 16.36 -0.49
N ALA A 241 15.53 15.41 0.24
CA ALA A 241 15.55 15.38 1.72
C ALA A 241 14.16 15.43 2.40
N VAL A 242 13.12 14.98 1.70
CA VAL A 242 11.72 14.95 2.20
C VAL A 242 11.33 13.63 2.86
N LEU A 243 12.24 12.63 2.88
CA LEU A 243 11.96 11.28 3.37
C LEU A 243 12.30 11.14 4.87
N ASP A 244 11.59 10.25 5.54
CA ASP A 244 11.96 9.76 6.87
C ASP A 244 12.97 8.60 6.79
N ASP A 245 13.39 8.08 7.94
CA ASP A 245 14.39 7.00 8.03
C ASP A 245 13.87 5.66 7.46
N SER A 246 12.56 5.52 7.29
CA SER A 246 11.90 4.35 6.70
C SER A 246 11.64 4.51 5.20
N GLY A 247 11.98 5.67 4.62
CA GLY A 247 11.80 6.00 3.22
C GLY A 247 10.45 6.59 2.86
N TYR A 248 9.56 6.85 3.81
CA TYR A 248 8.28 7.51 3.57
C TYR A 248 8.45 9.03 3.46
N VAL A 249 7.63 9.67 2.62
CA VAL A 249 7.62 11.13 2.51
C VAL A 249 7.00 11.75 3.76
N ARG A 250 7.74 12.65 4.42
CA ARG A 250 7.25 13.40 5.58
C ARG A 250 6.23 14.44 5.12
N ALA A 251 4.96 14.22 5.47
CA ALA A 251 3.89 15.17 5.22
C ALA A 251 2.74 15.00 6.23
N GLY A 252 2.07 16.11 6.52
CA GLY A 252 0.85 16.16 7.31
C GLY A 252 -0.40 15.80 6.50
N GLU A 253 -1.55 16.23 6.99
CA GLU A 253 -2.87 15.95 6.39
C GLU A 253 -3.05 16.60 5.01
N THR A 254 -2.49 17.79 4.80
CA THR A 254 -2.53 18.51 3.52
C THR A 254 -1.65 17.89 2.43
N GLY A 255 -0.79 16.94 2.80
CA GLY A 255 0.16 16.34 1.87
C GLY A 255 1.36 17.23 1.52
N GLU A 256 1.46 18.45 2.05
CA GLU A 256 2.60 19.35 1.82
C GLU A 256 3.89 18.75 2.34
N THR A 257 4.97 18.90 1.56
CA THR A 257 6.31 18.49 1.94
C THR A 257 7.19 19.71 2.26
N ALA A 258 8.41 19.45 2.73
CA ALA A 258 9.40 20.53 2.92
C ALA A 258 9.88 21.14 1.60
N LEU A 259 9.62 20.51 0.45
CA LEU A 259 9.93 21.04 -0.87
C LEU A 259 8.70 21.77 -1.42
N GLU A 260 8.81 23.07 -1.59
CA GLU A 260 7.74 23.93 -2.10
C GLU A 260 7.20 23.43 -3.44
N GLY A 261 5.87 23.33 -3.55
CA GLY A 261 5.16 22.81 -4.72
C GLY A 261 5.12 21.30 -4.87
N LEU A 262 5.82 20.54 -4.00
CA LEU A 262 5.74 19.09 -3.94
C LEU A 262 4.76 18.65 -2.83
N TYR A 263 3.77 17.89 -3.23
CA TYR A 263 2.78 17.27 -2.35
C TYR A 263 2.87 15.75 -2.45
N VAL A 264 2.43 15.05 -1.42
CA VAL A 264 2.35 13.59 -1.41
C VAL A 264 1.00 13.11 -0.93
N ALA A 265 0.47 12.06 -1.55
CA ALA A 265 -0.81 11.45 -1.18
C ALA A 265 -0.70 9.92 -1.15
N GLY A 266 -1.50 9.27 -0.32
CA GLY A 266 -1.57 7.83 -0.21
C GLY A 266 -0.42 7.21 0.57
N ASP A 267 -0.09 5.98 0.23
CA ASP A 267 0.75 5.12 1.05
C ASP A 267 2.25 5.45 0.98
N ALA A 268 2.66 6.35 0.09
CA ALA A 268 4.03 6.86 0.01
C ALA A 268 4.40 7.81 1.16
N ARG A 269 3.42 8.37 1.90
CA ARG A 269 3.67 9.31 2.99
C ARG A 269 3.66 8.68 4.38
N THR A 270 4.20 9.42 5.34
CA THR A 270 4.12 9.07 6.77
C THR A 270 2.67 9.09 7.25
N LYS A 271 2.13 7.95 7.65
CA LYS A 271 0.77 7.80 8.20
C LYS A 271 0.64 6.47 8.94
N LYS A 272 -0.34 6.37 9.85
CA LYS A 272 -0.59 5.14 10.61
C LYS A 272 -1.41 4.12 9.81
N LEU A 273 -2.49 4.57 9.19
CA LEU A 273 -3.43 3.70 8.49
C LEU A 273 -3.25 3.83 6.97
N ARG A 274 -2.97 2.72 6.30
CA ARG A 274 -2.85 2.60 4.84
C ARG A 274 -4.03 1.79 4.34
N GLN A 275 -5.04 2.49 3.80
CA GLN A 275 -6.27 1.92 3.27
C GLN A 275 -6.74 2.74 2.08
N VAL A 276 -7.59 2.17 1.22
CA VAL A 276 -8.17 2.87 0.08
C VAL A 276 -8.83 4.18 0.50
N VAL A 277 -9.66 4.14 1.54
CA VAL A 277 -10.37 5.33 2.04
C VAL A 277 -9.42 6.44 2.51
N THR A 278 -8.30 6.09 3.16
CA THR A 278 -7.30 7.09 3.58
C THR A 278 -6.44 7.58 2.42
N ALA A 279 -6.21 6.76 1.40
CA ALA A 279 -5.54 7.18 0.18
C ALA A 279 -6.41 8.17 -0.63
N VAL A 280 -7.70 7.89 -0.76
CA VAL A 280 -8.69 8.81 -1.37
C VAL A 280 -8.74 10.15 -0.63
N SER A 281 -8.79 10.14 0.71
CA SER A 281 -8.76 11.34 1.53
C SER A 281 -7.49 12.16 1.30
N ASP A 282 -6.32 11.51 1.28
CA ASP A 282 -5.04 12.19 1.03
C ASP A 282 -5.02 12.89 -0.32
N GLY A 283 -5.51 12.21 -1.37
CA GLY A 283 -5.58 12.81 -2.71
C GLY A 283 -6.44 14.06 -2.77
N ALA A 284 -7.60 14.02 -2.11
CA ALA A 284 -8.50 15.16 -2.00
C ALA A 284 -7.86 16.34 -1.26
N ASN A 285 -7.20 16.07 -0.13
CA ASN A 285 -6.52 17.08 0.68
C ASN A 285 -5.34 17.71 -0.07
N ALA A 286 -4.49 16.89 -0.71
CA ALA A 286 -3.35 17.36 -1.48
C ALA A 286 -3.78 18.26 -2.66
N ALA A 287 -4.79 17.85 -3.42
CA ALA A 287 -5.30 18.65 -4.52
C ALA A 287 -5.95 19.97 -4.05
N THR A 288 -6.58 19.96 -2.89
CA THR A 288 -7.15 21.17 -2.29
C THR A 288 -6.05 22.14 -1.86
N ALA A 289 -4.98 21.65 -1.21
CA ALA A 289 -3.84 22.46 -0.84
C ALA A 289 -3.10 23.02 -2.07
N VAL A 290 -2.94 22.22 -3.13
CA VAL A 290 -2.40 22.69 -4.42
C VAL A 290 -3.26 23.81 -5.02
N ALA A 291 -4.59 23.69 -4.93
CA ALA A 291 -5.48 24.73 -5.46
C ALA A 291 -5.37 26.04 -4.68
N GLU A 292 -5.06 25.99 -3.39
CA GLU A 292 -4.78 27.17 -2.56
C GLU A 292 -3.42 27.78 -2.89
N TYR A 293 -2.40 26.95 -3.07
CA TYR A 293 -1.04 27.38 -3.43
C TYR A 293 -0.96 28.09 -4.79
N LEU A 294 -1.78 27.68 -5.76
CA LEU A 294 -1.76 28.22 -7.13
C LEU A 294 -2.65 29.48 -7.34
N LYS A 295 -3.32 29.97 -6.32
CA LYS A 295 -4.09 31.24 -6.36
C LYS A 295 -3.16 32.45 -6.31
#